data_48962a0560d2b1862b4e772425669e37
#
_entry.id   48962a0560d2b1862b4e772425669e37
#
_cell.length_a   1.000
_cell.length_b   1.000
_cell.length_c   1.000
_cell.angle_alpha   90.00
_cell.angle_beta   90.00
_cell.angle_gamma   90.00
#
_symmetry.space_group_name_H-M   'P 1'
#
loop_
_entity.id
_entity.type
_entity.pdbx_description
1 polymer ?
#
loop_
_entity_poly.entity_id
_entity_poly.type
_entity_poly.pdbx_seq_one_letter_code
_entity_poly.pdbx_strand_id
1 'polypeptide(L)'
;AGNRADAFASEETQVYFGGAYVLVPQSPTRWMHGPTGQQGSGEKEDALSIYTDALQDLVETFVTARSDIDTDRIYIAGASNGGWMAVRLILDNPDYYAAALPVCEPLDLNYVSDEELAGITDIPIWLVTAATEETVEPELFPVPLYSQLRSLGAENIHLSFLPNVTDMTGTYQAEDGTPYEYNGHWSWIPVYNNHLAYVEGSGQLYGPIVQELDSVGGREVVTLMEWLAAQSK
;
A
#
# COMPACT_ATOMS: atom_id res chain seq x y z
N ALA A 1 -0.83 4.15 17.22
CA ALA A 1 -0.43 3.34 16.09
C ALA A 1 0.87 3.88 15.51
N GLY A 2 1.77 3.00 15.04
CA GLY A 2 2.99 3.42 14.38
C GLY A 2 2.68 4.14 13.07
N ASN A 3 3.52 5.12 12.71
CA ASN A 3 3.46 5.85 11.45
C ASN A 3 2.08 6.44 11.09
N ARG A 4 1.31 6.84 12.10
CA ARG A 4 0.02 7.52 11.87
C ARG A 4 -1.03 6.71 11.08
N ALA A 5 -1.02 5.38 11.17
CA ALA A 5 -2.08 4.56 10.56
C ALA A 5 -3.51 4.92 11.04
N ASP A 6 -3.62 5.68 12.14
CA ASP A 6 -4.85 6.31 12.61
C ASP A 6 -5.43 7.36 11.63
N ALA A 7 -4.64 7.83 10.65
CA ALA A 7 -5.12 8.73 9.60
C ALA A 7 -6.25 8.11 8.76
N PHE A 8 -6.26 6.78 8.58
CA PHE A 8 -7.38 6.11 7.92
C PHE A 8 -8.72 6.24 8.69
N ALA A 9 -8.66 6.54 9.99
CA ALA A 9 -9.86 6.77 10.81
C ALA A 9 -10.27 8.25 10.88
N SER A 10 -9.57 9.16 10.19
CA SER A 10 -9.91 10.58 10.15
C SER A 10 -11.20 10.82 9.36
N GLU A 11 -11.91 11.92 9.67
CA GLU A 11 -13.14 12.29 8.97
C GLU A 11 -12.89 12.51 7.47
N GLU A 12 -11.74 13.07 7.12
CA GLU A 12 -11.32 13.32 5.74
C GLU A 12 -11.18 12.03 4.93
N THR A 13 -10.73 10.94 5.56
CA THR A 13 -10.62 9.63 4.90
C THR A 13 -11.93 8.86 4.94
N GLN A 14 -12.63 8.87 6.06
CA GLN A 14 -13.85 8.09 6.26
C GLN A 14 -14.99 8.47 5.30
N VAL A 15 -15.00 9.72 4.80
CA VAL A 15 -16.03 10.18 3.84
C VAL A 15 -16.02 9.36 2.55
N TYR A 16 -14.87 8.86 2.10
CA TYR A 16 -14.77 8.04 0.88
C TYR A 16 -15.39 6.66 1.03
N PHE A 17 -15.39 6.12 2.25
CA PHE A 17 -15.86 4.76 2.54
C PHE A 17 -17.31 4.71 3.06
N GLY A 18 -17.91 5.86 3.37
CA GLY A 18 -19.20 5.90 4.04
C GLY A 18 -19.16 5.39 5.49
N GLY A 19 -17.97 5.37 6.08
CA GLY A 19 -17.62 4.77 7.36
C GLY A 19 -16.96 3.40 7.19
N ALA A 20 -15.76 3.23 7.77
CA ALA A 20 -15.03 1.98 7.76
C ALA A 20 -14.38 1.70 9.12
N TYR A 21 -14.32 0.44 9.51
CA TYR A 21 -13.47 0.02 10.62
C TYR A 21 -12.01 0.06 10.20
N VAL A 22 -11.14 0.53 11.10
CA VAL A 22 -9.69 0.55 10.89
C VAL A 22 -9.04 -0.36 11.93
N LEU A 23 -8.60 -1.53 11.49
CA LEU A 23 -7.89 -2.50 12.31
C LEU A 23 -6.37 -2.30 12.14
N VAL A 24 -5.67 -1.99 13.23
CA VAL A 24 -4.22 -1.73 13.22
C VAL A 24 -3.52 -2.73 14.14
N PRO A 25 -3.21 -3.94 13.65
CA PRO A 25 -2.56 -4.96 14.45
C PRO A 25 -1.09 -4.62 14.74
N GLN A 26 -0.57 -5.20 15.81
CA GLN A 26 0.82 -5.05 16.24
C GLN A 26 1.45 -6.42 16.41
N SER A 27 2.63 -6.64 15.86
CA SER A 27 3.42 -7.85 16.08
C SER A 27 4.49 -7.63 17.17
N PRO A 28 4.87 -8.65 17.92
CA PRO A 28 5.95 -8.56 18.91
C PRO A 28 7.33 -8.29 18.31
N THR A 29 7.52 -8.69 17.03
CA THR A 29 8.74 -8.44 16.26
C THR A 29 8.34 -7.84 14.90
N ARG A 30 9.23 -7.82 13.91
CA ARG A 30 8.85 -7.40 12.55
C ARG A 30 7.91 -8.42 11.90
N TRP A 31 6.99 -7.97 11.07
CA TRP A 31 6.10 -8.85 10.29
C TRP A 31 6.86 -9.83 9.40
N MET A 32 8.03 -9.42 8.89
CA MET A 32 8.93 -10.23 8.06
C MET A 32 9.70 -11.30 8.86
N HIS A 33 9.36 -11.55 10.13
CA HIS A 33 10.02 -12.58 10.93
C HIS A 33 9.64 -13.97 10.41
N GLY A 34 10.59 -14.63 9.77
CA GLY A 34 10.41 -15.98 9.23
C GLY A 34 10.51 -17.08 10.28
N PRO A 35 10.20 -18.34 9.91
CA PRO A 35 10.24 -19.50 10.81
C PRO A 35 11.61 -19.74 11.46
N THR A 36 12.69 -19.34 10.81
CA THR A 36 14.06 -19.48 11.31
C THR A 36 14.51 -18.32 12.20
N GLY A 37 13.67 -17.28 12.33
CA GLY A 37 13.97 -16.06 13.07
C GLY A 37 14.98 -15.14 12.38
N GLN A 38 15.47 -15.48 11.20
CA GLN A 38 16.39 -14.67 10.40
C GLN A 38 15.65 -13.84 9.38
N GLN A 39 16.01 -12.56 9.27
CA GLN A 39 15.55 -11.70 8.19
C GLN A 39 16.65 -11.57 7.16
N GLY A 40 16.33 -11.80 5.87
CA GLY A 40 17.25 -11.58 4.77
C GLY A 40 18.39 -12.60 4.71
N SER A 41 18.12 -13.88 4.98
CA SER A 41 19.12 -14.95 4.91
C SER A 41 19.40 -15.45 3.49
N GLY A 42 18.59 -15.04 2.51
CA GLY A 42 18.73 -15.52 1.11
C GLY A 42 18.14 -16.91 0.87
N GLU A 43 17.29 -17.37 1.77
CA GLU A 43 16.59 -18.67 1.66
C GLU A 43 15.10 -18.45 1.31
N LYS A 44 14.47 -19.41 0.63
CA LYS A 44 13.05 -19.31 0.24
C LYS A 44 12.10 -19.07 1.43
N GLU A 45 12.52 -19.45 2.62
CA GLU A 45 11.80 -19.19 3.87
C GLU A 45 11.71 -17.71 4.24
N ASP A 46 12.54 -16.85 3.63
CA ASP A 46 12.52 -15.39 3.90
C ASP A 46 11.28 -14.68 3.34
N ALA A 47 10.58 -15.31 2.40
CA ALA A 47 9.28 -14.82 1.92
C ALA A 47 8.11 -15.23 2.84
N LEU A 48 8.36 -15.91 3.95
CA LEU A 48 7.36 -16.38 4.90
C LEU A 48 7.41 -15.57 6.20
N SER A 49 6.28 -15.53 6.90
CA SER A 49 6.18 -14.95 8.24
C SER A 49 5.51 -15.93 9.21
N ILE A 50 6.01 -15.97 10.43
CA ILE A 50 5.35 -16.70 11.53
C ILE A 50 4.03 -16.07 11.97
N TYR A 51 3.71 -14.89 11.48
CA TYR A 51 2.53 -14.11 11.86
C TYR A 51 1.40 -14.16 10.84
N THR A 52 1.63 -14.69 9.63
CA THR A 52 0.64 -14.61 8.54
C THR A 52 -0.68 -15.25 8.95
N ASP A 53 -0.66 -16.50 9.41
CA ASP A 53 -1.88 -17.23 9.82
C ASP A 53 -2.59 -16.51 10.99
N ALA A 54 -1.84 -16.13 12.03
CA ALA A 54 -2.41 -15.46 13.19
C ALA A 54 -3.00 -14.09 12.85
N LEU A 55 -2.44 -13.38 11.88
CA LEU A 55 -2.94 -12.09 11.43
C LEU A 55 -4.20 -12.28 10.57
N GLN A 56 -4.22 -13.27 9.68
CA GLN A 56 -5.41 -13.62 8.91
C GLN A 56 -6.57 -14.06 9.84
N ASP A 57 -6.30 -14.94 10.79
CA ASP A 57 -7.28 -15.37 11.82
C ASP A 57 -7.84 -14.18 12.63
N LEU A 58 -6.98 -13.20 12.96
CA LEU A 58 -7.41 -11.99 13.65
C LEU A 58 -8.37 -11.17 12.78
N VAL A 59 -8.05 -10.97 11.50
CA VAL A 59 -8.89 -10.24 10.54
C VAL A 59 -10.24 -10.95 10.39
N GLU A 60 -10.24 -12.24 10.14
CA GLU A 60 -11.45 -13.04 9.97
C GLU A 60 -12.33 -13.03 11.23
N THR A 61 -11.71 -13.17 12.41
CA THR A 61 -12.43 -13.08 13.68
C THR A 61 -13.06 -11.71 13.88
N PHE A 62 -12.33 -10.64 13.53
CA PHE A 62 -12.84 -9.28 13.63
C PHE A 62 -14.03 -9.05 12.69
N VAL A 63 -13.91 -9.51 11.44
CA VAL A 63 -14.94 -9.37 10.41
C VAL A 63 -16.18 -10.18 10.75
N THR A 64 -16.03 -11.46 11.10
CA THR A 64 -17.17 -12.35 11.41
C THR A 64 -17.93 -11.96 12.68
N ALA A 65 -17.28 -11.26 13.61
CA ALA A 65 -17.93 -10.75 14.81
C ALA A 65 -18.84 -9.53 14.57
N ARG A 66 -18.88 -8.99 13.36
CA ARG A 66 -19.58 -7.73 13.01
C ARG A 66 -20.41 -7.90 11.74
N SER A 67 -21.74 -7.92 11.90
CA SER A 67 -22.66 -8.11 10.79
C SER A 67 -22.87 -6.87 9.90
N ASP A 68 -22.29 -5.75 10.26
CA ASP A 68 -22.30 -4.48 9.54
C ASP A 68 -21.06 -4.25 8.68
N ILE A 69 -20.11 -5.20 8.67
CA ILE A 69 -18.98 -5.19 7.75
C ILE A 69 -19.40 -5.79 6.42
N ASP A 70 -19.16 -5.04 5.34
CA ASP A 70 -19.25 -5.52 3.97
C ASP A 70 -18.02 -6.38 3.67
N THR A 71 -18.21 -7.69 3.53
CA THR A 71 -17.13 -8.66 3.31
C THR A 71 -16.52 -8.58 1.91
N ASP A 72 -17.19 -7.92 0.97
CA ASP A 72 -16.67 -7.68 -0.36
C ASP A 72 -15.76 -6.44 -0.43
N ARG A 73 -15.66 -5.69 0.67
CA ARG A 73 -14.90 -4.44 0.76
C ARG A 73 -13.89 -4.45 1.91
N ILE A 74 -13.07 -5.48 1.96
CA ILE A 74 -11.97 -5.61 2.93
C ILE A 74 -10.67 -5.22 2.24
N TYR A 75 -10.04 -4.16 2.71
CA TYR A 75 -8.81 -3.62 2.16
C TYR A 75 -7.64 -3.89 3.09
N ILE A 76 -6.45 -4.05 2.50
CA ILE A 76 -5.21 -4.19 3.26
C ILE A 76 -4.23 -3.10 2.87
N ALA A 77 -3.61 -2.46 3.87
CA ALA A 77 -2.57 -1.45 3.68
C ALA A 77 -1.42 -1.67 4.66
N GLY A 78 -0.24 -1.26 4.25
CA GLY A 78 0.91 -1.31 5.14
C GLY A 78 2.10 -0.55 4.57
N ALA A 79 2.98 -0.06 5.46
CA ALA A 79 4.20 0.62 5.06
C ALA A 79 5.44 -0.16 5.48
N SER A 80 6.47 -0.18 4.62
CA SER A 80 7.75 -0.84 4.90
C SER A 80 7.52 -2.32 5.25
N ASN A 81 7.96 -2.77 6.41
CA ASN A 81 7.67 -4.08 6.97
C ASN A 81 6.15 -4.44 6.98
N GLY A 82 5.26 -3.46 7.15
CA GLY A 82 3.82 -3.65 7.00
C GLY A 82 3.38 -3.76 5.54
N GLY A 83 4.05 -3.08 4.62
CA GLY A 83 3.82 -3.21 3.17
C GLY A 83 4.18 -4.60 2.67
N TRP A 84 5.29 -5.16 3.14
CA TRP A 84 5.66 -6.54 2.91
C TRP A 84 4.57 -7.51 3.37
N MET A 85 4.06 -7.34 4.60
CA MET A 85 2.99 -8.20 5.13
C MET A 85 1.69 -8.04 4.34
N ALA A 86 1.38 -6.83 3.85
CA ALA A 86 0.21 -6.63 3.02
C ALA A 86 0.29 -7.45 1.72
N VAL A 87 1.46 -7.46 1.06
CA VAL A 87 1.67 -8.30 -0.13
C VAL A 87 1.64 -9.79 0.24
N ARG A 88 2.29 -10.20 1.35
CA ARG A 88 2.28 -11.60 1.77
C ARG A 88 0.87 -12.12 2.04
N LEU A 89 0.02 -11.33 2.70
CA LEU A 89 -1.36 -11.73 2.98
C LEU A 89 -2.21 -11.91 1.72
N ILE A 90 -2.06 -11.06 0.71
CA ILE A 90 -2.80 -11.25 -0.54
C ILE A 90 -2.25 -12.42 -1.36
N LEU A 91 -0.96 -12.74 -1.27
CA LEU A 91 -0.38 -13.94 -1.88
C LEU A 91 -0.92 -15.22 -1.24
N ASP A 92 -1.09 -15.23 0.09
CA ASP A 92 -1.60 -16.39 0.83
C ASP A 92 -3.14 -16.49 0.77
N ASN A 93 -3.84 -15.37 0.58
CA ASN A 93 -5.31 -15.29 0.59
C ASN A 93 -5.84 -14.43 -0.58
N PRO A 94 -5.66 -14.87 -1.84
CA PRO A 94 -5.94 -14.05 -3.03
C PRO A 94 -7.41 -13.66 -3.18
N ASP A 95 -8.35 -14.45 -2.63
CA ASP A 95 -9.80 -14.20 -2.74
C ASP A 95 -10.37 -13.40 -1.55
N TYR A 96 -9.54 -13.02 -0.59
CA TYR A 96 -10.04 -12.42 0.65
C TYR A 96 -10.13 -10.89 0.60
N TYR A 97 -9.15 -10.23 0.02
CA TYR A 97 -9.03 -8.77 0.01
C TYR A 97 -9.54 -8.16 -1.29
N ALA A 98 -10.30 -7.07 -1.20
CA ALA A 98 -10.82 -6.32 -2.34
C ALA A 98 -9.75 -5.43 -3.00
N ALA A 99 -8.77 -4.98 -2.24
CA ALA A 99 -7.60 -4.25 -2.75
C ALA A 99 -6.46 -4.22 -1.74
N ALA A 100 -5.26 -3.95 -2.24
CA ALA A 100 -4.05 -3.79 -1.44
C ALA A 100 -3.33 -2.46 -1.73
N LEU A 101 -2.79 -1.85 -0.66
CA LEU A 101 -2.01 -0.62 -0.71
C LEU A 101 -0.66 -0.81 -0.01
N PRO A 102 0.31 -1.48 -0.64
CA PRO A 102 1.66 -1.62 -0.12
C PRO A 102 2.47 -0.34 -0.36
N VAL A 103 3.05 0.23 0.70
CA VAL A 103 3.86 1.44 0.66
C VAL A 103 5.30 1.09 1.04
N CYS A 104 6.28 1.51 0.22
CA CYS A 104 7.72 1.21 0.39
C CYS A 104 7.97 -0.24 0.85
N GLU A 105 7.33 -1.19 0.18
CA GLU A 105 7.33 -2.60 0.54
C GLU A 105 8.61 -3.30 0.07
N PRO A 106 9.25 -4.14 0.91
CA PRO A 106 10.51 -4.83 0.60
C PRO A 106 10.34 -6.30 0.20
N LEU A 107 9.33 -6.66 -0.60
CA LEU A 107 9.19 -8.06 -1.05
C LEU A 107 10.22 -8.38 -2.12
N ASP A 108 11.10 -9.34 -1.83
CA ASP A 108 12.10 -9.83 -2.77
C ASP A 108 11.50 -10.93 -3.66
N LEU A 109 11.39 -10.64 -4.95
CA LEU A 109 10.83 -11.58 -5.94
C LEU A 109 11.64 -12.84 -6.15
N ASN A 110 12.90 -12.90 -5.69
CA ASN A 110 13.68 -14.13 -5.75
C ASN A 110 13.07 -15.26 -4.90
N TYR A 111 12.16 -14.93 -3.96
CA TYR A 111 11.51 -15.87 -3.05
C TYR A 111 10.03 -16.09 -3.34
N VAL A 112 9.50 -15.49 -4.40
CA VAL A 112 8.10 -15.61 -4.82
C VAL A 112 8.03 -16.15 -6.23
N SER A 113 7.24 -17.17 -6.47
CA SER A 113 7.08 -17.77 -7.79
C SER A 113 6.13 -16.96 -8.68
N ASP A 114 6.29 -17.10 -10.01
CA ASP A 114 5.34 -16.51 -10.97
C ASP A 114 3.92 -17.06 -10.79
N GLU A 115 3.76 -18.29 -10.29
CA GLU A 115 2.46 -18.89 -9.99
C GLU A 115 1.77 -18.18 -8.83
N GLU A 116 2.50 -17.87 -7.75
CA GLU A 116 1.98 -17.08 -6.63
C GLU A 116 1.58 -15.66 -7.08
N LEU A 117 2.43 -15.02 -7.89
CA LEU A 117 2.14 -13.68 -8.43
C LEU A 117 0.96 -13.70 -9.41
N ALA A 118 0.84 -14.73 -10.24
CA ALA A 118 -0.30 -14.87 -11.15
C ALA A 118 -1.63 -15.03 -10.39
N GLY A 119 -1.60 -15.60 -9.18
CA GLY A 119 -2.77 -15.75 -8.31
C GLY A 119 -3.35 -14.41 -7.79
N ILE A 120 -2.58 -13.32 -7.85
CA ILE A 120 -3.00 -12.01 -7.35
C ILE A 120 -3.18 -10.95 -8.45
N THR A 121 -3.12 -11.34 -9.72
CA THR A 121 -3.23 -10.38 -10.85
C THR A 121 -4.60 -9.70 -10.95
N ASP A 122 -5.64 -10.34 -10.43
CA ASP A 122 -7.00 -9.80 -10.42
C ASP A 122 -7.27 -8.89 -9.22
N ILE A 123 -6.37 -8.87 -8.22
CA ILE A 123 -6.50 -8.00 -7.05
C ILE A 123 -6.06 -6.58 -7.43
N PRO A 124 -6.90 -5.55 -7.21
CA PRO A 124 -6.50 -4.16 -7.33
C PRO A 124 -5.34 -3.83 -6.36
N ILE A 125 -4.21 -3.34 -6.89
CA ILE A 125 -3.02 -3.01 -6.08
C ILE A 125 -2.52 -1.62 -6.42
N TRP A 126 -2.26 -0.80 -5.40
CA TRP A 126 -1.58 0.48 -5.58
C TRP A 126 -0.29 0.53 -4.75
N LEU A 127 0.83 0.40 -5.43
CA LEU A 127 2.16 0.50 -4.84
C LEU A 127 2.58 1.97 -4.73
N VAL A 128 3.28 2.32 -3.65
CA VAL A 128 3.82 3.66 -3.43
C VAL A 128 5.27 3.57 -2.98
N THR A 129 6.15 4.35 -3.62
CA THR A 129 7.55 4.49 -3.23
C THR A 129 8.10 5.83 -3.69
N ALA A 130 9.36 6.15 -3.35
CA ALA A 130 10.03 7.38 -3.76
C ALA A 130 11.44 7.10 -4.28
N ALA A 131 11.91 7.91 -5.23
CA ALA A 131 13.26 7.81 -5.77
C ALA A 131 14.36 8.13 -4.74
N THR A 132 14.00 8.88 -3.69
CA THR A 132 14.88 9.21 -2.56
C THR A 132 14.75 8.20 -1.39
N GLU A 133 14.15 7.05 -1.64
CA GLU A 133 14.08 5.93 -0.70
C GLU A 133 15.46 5.28 -0.53
N GLU A 134 15.97 5.25 0.70
CA GLU A 134 17.31 4.72 0.99
C GLU A 134 17.27 3.45 1.88
N THR A 135 16.09 3.07 2.36
CA THR A 135 15.90 1.91 3.25
C THR A 135 15.39 0.69 2.49
N VAL A 136 14.47 0.90 1.57
CA VAL A 136 13.88 -0.11 0.70
C VAL A 136 14.10 0.32 -0.74
N GLU A 137 15.16 -0.16 -1.36
CA GLU A 137 15.57 0.26 -2.71
C GLU A 137 14.43 0.01 -3.73
N PRO A 138 13.88 1.07 -4.36
CA PRO A 138 12.72 0.92 -5.25
C PRO A 138 12.97 -0.01 -6.43
N GLU A 139 14.17 0.01 -6.98
CA GLU A 139 14.59 -0.81 -8.12
C GLU A 139 14.77 -2.29 -7.78
N LEU A 140 14.84 -2.63 -6.50
CA LEU A 140 14.98 -4.03 -6.05
C LEU A 140 13.65 -4.64 -5.61
N PHE A 141 12.66 -3.83 -5.19
CA PHE A 141 11.44 -4.34 -4.56
C PHE A 141 10.15 -3.85 -5.25
N PRO A 142 9.58 -2.65 -4.99
CA PRO A 142 8.26 -2.30 -5.52
C PRO A 142 8.23 -2.12 -7.05
N VAL A 143 9.30 -1.66 -7.68
CA VAL A 143 9.34 -1.49 -9.14
C VAL A 143 9.38 -2.84 -9.88
N PRO A 144 10.21 -3.82 -9.49
CA PRO A 144 10.14 -5.18 -10.01
C PRO A 144 8.79 -5.85 -9.77
N LEU A 145 8.21 -5.73 -8.57
CA LEU A 145 6.89 -6.30 -8.26
C LEU A 145 5.81 -5.74 -9.20
N TYR A 146 5.75 -4.41 -9.35
CA TYR A 146 4.84 -3.76 -10.30
C TYR A 146 5.03 -4.30 -11.73
N SER A 147 6.29 -4.35 -12.18
CA SER A 147 6.63 -4.76 -13.54
C SER A 147 6.26 -6.23 -13.80
N GLN A 148 6.51 -7.10 -12.82
CA GLN A 148 6.21 -8.53 -12.93
C GLN A 148 4.69 -8.77 -12.95
N LEU A 149 3.92 -8.15 -12.05
CA LEU A 149 2.47 -8.25 -12.04
C LEU A 149 1.85 -7.73 -13.36
N ARG A 150 2.37 -6.61 -13.89
CA ARG A 150 1.95 -6.11 -15.22
C ARG A 150 2.24 -7.13 -16.31
N SER A 151 3.41 -7.77 -16.29
CA SER A 151 3.79 -8.78 -17.29
C SER A 151 2.94 -10.04 -17.22
N LEU A 152 2.43 -10.38 -16.04
CA LEU A 152 1.52 -11.50 -15.79
C LEU A 152 0.05 -11.17 -16.09
N GLY A 153 -0.26 -9.92 -16.46
CA GLY A 153 -1.59 -9.53 -16.92
C GLY A 153 -2.42 -8.72 -15.93
N ALA A 154 -1.85 -8.29 -14.79
CA ALA A 154 -2.56 -7.40 -13.87
C ALA A 154 -2.97 -6.10 -14.56
N GLU A 155 -4.27 -5.80 -14.58
CA GLU A 155 -4.84 -4.61 -15.23
C GLU A 155 -5.02 -3.46 -14.23
N ASN A 156 -5.58 -3.74 -13.05
CA ASN A 156 -5.83 -2.74 -12.00
C ASN A 156 -4.66 -2.68 -11.01
N ILE A 157 -3.49 -2.31 -11.52
CA ILE A 157 -2.28 -2.11 -10.73
C ILE A 157 -1.67 -0.74 -11.01
N HIS A 158 -1.35 0.00 -9.96
CA HIS A 158 -0.76 1.33 -10.00
C HIS A 158 0.56 1.38 -9.24
N LEU A 159 1.46 2.26 -9.68
CA LEU A 159 2.70 2.57 -8.97
C LEU A 159 2.86 4.09 -8.89
N SER A 160 2.78 4.66 -7.70
CA SER A 160 3.23 6.02 -7.44
C SER A 160 4.73 6.00 -7.12
N PHE A 161 5.54 6.33 -8.11
CA PHE A 161 6.98 6.48 -7.98
C PHE A 161 7.32 7.97 -7.83
N LEU A 162 7.42 8.45 -6.58
CA LEU A 162 7.59 9.86 -6.27
C LEU A 162 9.04 10.28 -6.49
N PRO A 163 9.33 11.48 -7.04
CA PRO A 163 10.71 11.98 -7.13
C PRO A 163 11.34 12.18 -5.74
N ASN A 164 10.56 12.63 -4.79
CA ASN A 164 10.89 12.80 -3.36
C ASN A 164 9.59 12.87 -2.54
N VAL A 165 9.71 12.94 -1.21
CA VAL A 165 8.57 13.12 -0.29
C VAL A 165 8.68 14.50 0.34
N THR A 166 7.78 15.40 -0.02
CA THR A 166 7.76 16.78 0.50
C THR A 166 6.48 17.07 1.26
N ASP A 167 6.55 18.05 2.17
CA ASP A 167 5.35 18.57 2.81
C ASP A 167 4.47 19.31 1.79
N MET A 168 3.24 18.83 1.66
CA MET A 168 2.27 19.39 0.74
C MET A 168 1.11 20.08 1.46
N THR A 169 1.13 20.04 2.81
CA THR A 169 0.12 20.71 3.64
C THR A 169 0.43 22.19 3.85
N GLY A 170 1.65 22.62 3.53
CA GLY A 170 2.18 23.94 3.85
C GLY A 170 2.51 24.13 5.32
N THR A 171 2.43 23.07 6.12
CA THR A 171 2.65 23.10 7.57
C THR A 171 4.13 23.16 7.93
N TYR A 172 4.96 22.41 7.18
CA TYR A 172 6.38 22.33 7.42
C TYR A 172 7.17 22.87 6.23
N GLN A 173 8.14 23.74 6.54
CA GLN A 173 9.01 24.37 5.55
C GLN A 173 10.47 24.26 5.96
N ALA A 174 11.36 24.24 4.98
CA ALA A 174 12.79 24.40 5.17
C ALA A 174 13.14 25.86 5.51
N GLU A 175 14.39 26.13 5.90
CA GLU A 175 14.85 27.48 6.31
C GLU A 175 14.70 28.53 5.18
N ASP A 176 14.73 28.10 3.93
CA ASP A 176 14.58 28.96 2.75
C ASP A 176 13.11 29.18 2.33
N GLY A 177 12.15 28.61 3.08
CA GLY A 177 10.71 28.70 2.83
C GLY A 177 10.16 27.71 1.79
N THR A 178 11.00 26.82 1.27
CA THR A 178 10.53 25.72 0.42
C THR A 178 9.80 24.66 1.27
N PRO A 179 8.92 23.82 0.67
CA PRO A 179 8.32 22.69 1.39
C PRO A 179 9.39 21.80 2.01
N TYR A 180 9.16 21.37 3.25
CA TYR A 180 10.07 20.45 3.93
C TYR A 180 10.18 19.13 3.17
N GLU A 181 11.39 18.67 2.91
CA GLU A 181 11.65 17.36 2.30
C GLU A 181 11.87 16.31 3.39
N TYR A 182 11.02 15.30 3.38
CA TYR A 182 11.12 14.15 4.27
C TYR A 182 12.07 13.09 3.71
N ASN A 183 12.47 12.16 4.56
CA ASN A 183 13.15 10.94 4.11
C ASN A 183 12.23 10.20 3.11
N GLY A 184 12.78 9.73 1.98
CA GLY A 184 12.02 9.02 0.95
C GLY A 184 11.29 7.78 1.45
N HIS A 185 11.80 7.15 2.51
CA HIS A 185 11.13 6.03 3.19
C HIS A 185 9.75 6.40 3.75
N TRP A 186 9.48 7.69 4.00
CA TRP A 186 8.21 8.14 4.55
C TRP A 186 7.14 8.41 3.47
N SER A 187 7.19 7.66 2.38
CA SER A 187 6.22 7.76 1.28
C SER A 187 4.76 7.47 1.68
N TRP A 188 4.50 7.01 2.92
CA TRP A 188 3.15 6.97 3.51
C TRP A 188 2.56 8.35 3.83
N ILE A 189 3.37 9.43 3.93
CA ILE A 189 2.86 10.78 4.21
C ILE A 189 1.86 11.23 3.14
N PRO A 190 2.19 11.24 1.84
CA PRO A 190 1.22 11.57 0.80
C PRO A 190 0.04 10.59 0.71
N VAL A 191 0.20 9.34 1.14
CA VAL A 191 -0.90 8.37 1.23
C VAL A 191 -1.92 8.84 2.28
N TYR A 192 -1.48 9.12 3.50
CA TYR A 192 -2.36 9.51 4.60
C TYR A 192 -3.04 10.87 4.39
N ASN A 193 -2.42 11.73 3.58
CA ASN A 193 -3.00 13.02 3.23
C ASN A 193 -3.83 12.97 1.93
N ASN A 194 -4.02 11.78 1.35
CA ASN A 194 -4.70 11.57 0.06
C ASN A 194 -4.16 12.46 -1.07
N HIS A 195 -2.82 12.61 -1.12
CA HIS A 195 -2.14 13.46 -2.12
C HIS A 195 -1.67 12.69 -3.35
N LEU A 196 -2.13 11.45 -3.52
CA LEU A 196 -1.84 10.61 -4.67
C LEU A 196 -3.09 10.43 -5.53
N ALA A 197 -2.92 10.46 -6.84
CA ALA A 197 -4.00 10.24 -7.78
C ALA A 197 -3.49 9.72 -9.12
N TYR A 198 -4.39 9.25 -9.97
CA TYR A 198 -4.13 9.00 -11.38
C TYR A 198 -5.14 9.76 -12.24
N VAL A 199 -4.83 9.88 -13.53
CA VAL A 199 -5.74 10.46 -14.51
C VAL A 199 -6.42 9.31 -15.25
N GLU A 200 -7.73 9.24 -15.18
CA GLU A 200 -8.50 8.16 -15.76
C GLU A 200 -8.25 8.01 -17.27
N GLY A 201 -8.07 6.77 -17.71
CA GLY A 201 -7.82 6.44 -19.12
C GLY A 201 -6.45 6.87 -19.67
N SER A 202 -5.54 7.41 -18.87
CA SER A 202 -4.20 7.79 -19.33
C SER A 202 -3.10 6.85 -18.82
N GLY A 203 -3.35 6.11 -17.76
CA GLY A 203 -2.33 5.31 -17.07
C GLY A 203 -1.21 6.13 -16.43
N GLN A 204 -1.31 7.48 -16.51
CA GLN A 204 -0.34 8.38 -15.90
C GLN A 204 -0.71 8.60 -14.45
N LEU A 205 0.21 8.21 -13.56
CA LEU A 205 0.13 8.55 -12.14
C LEU A 205 0.59 9.99 -11.96
N TYR A 206 -0.27 10.78 -11.31
CA TYR A 206 0.12 12.08 -10.80
C TYR A 206 0.75 11.88 -9.43
N GLY A 207 1.99 12.34 -9.31
CA GLY A 207 2.61 12.55 -8.00
C GLY A 207 1.97 13.76 -7.34
N PRO A 208 2.32 14.05 -6.12
CA PRO A 208 1.50 14.65 -5.08
C PRO A 208 0.56 15.73 -5.61
N ILE A 209 -0.75 15.58 -5.36
CA ILE A 209 -1.75 16.57 -5.75
C ILE A 209 -1.81 17.62 -4.65
N VAL A 210 -1.45 18.83 -5.02
CA VAL A 210 -1.79 20.02 -4.25
C VAL A 210 -3.13 20.52 -4.77
N GLN A 211 -4.19 20.16 -4.09
CA GLN A 211 -5.57 20.68 -4.23
C GLN A 211 -6.24 20.66 -5.62
N GLU A 212 -7.46 20.11 -5.61
CA GLU A 212 -8.59 20.42 -6.52
C GLU A 212 -8.31 20.39 -8.03
N LEU A 213 -7.67 19.32 -8.52
CA LEU A 213 -7.71 19.04 -9.95
C LEU A 213 -8.80 17.98 -10.21
N ASP A 214 -10.05 18.41 -10.40
CA ASP A 214 -11.13 17.52 -10.82
C ASP A 214 -10.84 16.91 -12.20
N SER A 215 -10.02 17.55 -13.01
CA SER A 215 -9.64 17.01 -14.31
C SER A 215 -8.33 17.56 -14.86
N VAL A 216 -7.63 16.76 -15.64
CA VAL A 216 -6.46 17.14 -16.45
C VAL A 216 -6.73 16.81 -17.90
N GLY A 217 -6.68 17.84 -18.77
CA GLY A 217 -6.93 17.64 -20.20
C GLY A 217 -8.34 17.07 -20.50
N GLY A 218 -9.34 17.36 -19.64
CA GLY A 218 -10.72 16.87 -19.77
C GLY A 218 -10.93 15.41 -19.32
N ARG A 219 -9.94 14.83 -18.63
CA ARG A 219 -10.03 13.48 -18.04
C ARG A 219 -10.13 13.60 -16.53
N GLU A 220 -10.91 12.76 -15.91
CA GLU A 220 -11.11 12.71 -14.47
C GLU A 220 -9.81 12.35 -13.73
N VAL A 221 -9.58 13.02 -12.61
CA VAL A 221 -8.50 12.71 -11.66
C VAL A 221 -9.12 11.92 -10.52
N VAL A 222 -8.61 10.72 -10.29
CA VAL A 222 -9.08 9.82 -9.23
C VAL A 222 -8.01 9.76 -8.14
N THR A 223 -8.35 10.20 -6.95
CA THR A 223 -7.44 10.12 -5.80
C THR A 223 -7.29 8.70 -5.29
N LEU A 224 -6.23 8.44 -4.53
CA LEU A 224 -5.96 7.12 -3.98
C LEU A 224 -7.12 6.60 -3.12
N MET A 225 -7.72 7.46 -2.28
CA MET A 225 -8.83 7.05 -1.41
C MET A 225 -10.12 6.82 -2.20
N GLU A 226 -10.39 7.59 -3.26
CA GLU A 226 -11.49 7.33 -4.19
C GLU A 226 -11.31 5.99 -4.90
N TRP A 227 -10.10 5.76 -5.44
CA TRP A 227 -9.78 4.47 -6.07
C TRP A 227 -9.95 3.31 -5.10
N LEU A 228 -9.39 3.41 -3.89
CA LEU A 228 -9.47 2.34 -2.89
C LEU A 228 -10.94 2.05 -2.51
N ALA A 229 -11.71 3.10 -2.25
CA ALA A 229 -13.12 2.98 -1.87
C ALA A 229 -14.03 2.42 -2.98
N ALA A 230 -13.60 2.53 -4.23
CA ALA A 230 -14.33 1.99 -5.38
C ALA A 230 -14.10 0.48 -5.60
N GLN A 231 -13.11 -0.13 -4.91
CA GLN A 231 -12.82 -1.55 -5.11
C GLN A 231 -13.79 -2.45 -4.33
N SER A 232 -14.15 -3.57 -4.95
CA SER A 232 -15.00 -4.62 -4.38
C SER A 232 -14.65 -5.94 -5.05
N LYS A 233 -14.80 -7.05 -4.32
CA LYS A 233 -14.66 -8.41 -4.88
C LYS A 233 -15.81 -8.78 -5.78
#